data_bbf306c835be0f33941accacfa6cf072
#
_entry.id   bbf306c835be0f33941accacfa6cf072
#
_cell.length_a   1.000
_cell.length_b   1.000
_cell.length_c   1.000
_cell.angle_alpha   90.00
_cell.angle_beta   90.00
_cell.angle_gamma   90.00
#
_symmetry.space_group_name_H-M   'P 1'
#
loop_
_entity.id
_entity.type
_entity.pdbx_description
1 polymer ?
#
loop_
_entity_poly.entity_id
_entity_poly.type
_entity_poly.pdbx_seq_one_letter_code
_entity_poly.pdbx_strand_id
1 'polypeptide(L)'
;HRSGKSTAFIIYTSGTTGRSKGVMLTHANITFIAMQSYSVFPISHTEVVLSFLPLSHTYENSIGMLYPVMYGACIYYLDKAPTAATLLPALAKVRPTMMLSVPLIMEKIYKNQVHNKFSKNRFSRLIYKTPLFRIIIHYIAGKKLMKTFGGRLKFFGIGGAKIDARVERFLKEARFPYAIGYGLTETAPLFAGAAPHQTKLQSTGFALEGVTLKINEPNKNGVGEIWAKGPNVMKGYYKNPEVTAEVLTEDGWFKTGDLGVFDAKKRLYIKGRMKNTIVGASGENIYPEDIESIINNNQIVTESLVIEEDGFLV
;
A
#
# COMPACT_ATOMS: atom_id res chain seq x y z
N HIS A 1 -31.73 -10.79 10.98
CA HIS A 1 -31.03 -9.55 10.58
C HIS A 1 -30.00 -9.17 11.65
N ARG A 2 -28.72 -9.15 11.30
CA ARG A 2 -27.69 -8.62 12.22
C ARG A 2 -27.54 -7.11 11.97
N SER A 3 -27.36 -6.34 13.05
CA SER A 3 -27.10 -4.91 12.96
C SER A 3 -25.76 -4.66 12.24
N GLY A 4 -25.68 -3.64 11.39
CA GLY A 4 -24.42 -3.17 10.80
C GLY A 4 -23.33 -2.85 11.83
N LYS A 5 -23.72 -2.55 13.08
CA LYS A 5 -22.83 -2.29 14.22
C LYS A 5 -22.29 -3.58 14.88
N SER A 6 -22.80 -4.76 14.52
CA SER A 6 -22.28 -6.04 15.02
C SER A 6 -20.91 -6.30 14.46
N THR A 7 -20.01 -6.86 15.27
CA THR A 7 -18.67 -7.28 14.85
C THR A 7 -18.78 -8.41 13.83
N ALA A 8 -18.20 -8.20 12.65
CA ALA A 8 -18.13 -9.18 11.57
C ALA A 8 -16.84 -10.00 11.65
N PHE A 9 -15.71 -9.33 11.91
CA PHE A 9 -14.39 -9.94 11.97
C PHE A 9 -13.61 -9.46 13.19
N ILE A 10 -12.77 -10.35 13.73
CA ILE A 10 -11.69 -10.00 14.66
C ILE A 10 -10.40 -10.44 13.98
N ILE A 11 -9.58 -9.49 13.58
CA ILE A 11 -8.33 -9.74 12.87
C ILE A 11 -7.17 -9.36 13.77
N TYR A 12 -6.28 -10.32 14.04
CA TYR A 12 -5.13 -10.08 14.88
C TYR A 12 -3.98 -9.46 14.09
N THR A 13 -3.42 -8.40 14.65
CA THR A 13 -2.23 -7.72 14.12
C THR A 13 -1.08 -7.85 15.13
N SER A 14 0.15 -7.91 14.62
CA SER A 14 1.34 -7.82 15.48
C SER A 14 1.39 -6.43 16.10
N GLY A 15 1.10 -6.34 17.40
CA GLY A 15 1.23 -5.08 18.14
C GLY A 15 2.70 -4.65 18.27
N THR A 16 2.97 -3.36 18.21
CA THR A 16 4.31 -2.78 18.46
C THR A 16 4.86 -3.06 19.87
N THR A 17 4.02 -3.55 20.77
CA THR A 17 4.36 -3.95 22.15
C THR A 17 4.63 -5.47 22.28
N GLY A 18 4.76 -6.20 21.18
CA GLY A 18 4.99 -7.65 21.16
C GLY A 18 3.74 -8.51 21.41
N ARG A 19 2.61 -7.94 21.86
CA ARG A 19 1.34 -8.66 22.04
C ARG A 19 0.40 -8.39 20.86
N SER A 20 -0.12 -9.45 20.25
CA SER A 20 -1.10 -9.34 19.17
C SER A 20 -2.39 -8.67 19.66
N LYS A 21 -2.94 -7.76 18.85
CA LYS A 21 -4.20 -7.04 19.12
C LYS A 21 -5.28 -7.50 18.16
N GLY A 22 -6.44 -7.89 18.68
CA GLY A 22 -7.59 -8.29 17.87
C GLY A 22 -8.42 -7.08 17.44
N VAL A 23 -8.28 -6.65 16.21
CA VAL A 23 -9.04 -5.52 15.63
C VAL A 23 -10.47 -5.96 15.34
N MET A 24 -11.45 -5.32 15.98
CA MET A 24 -12.87 -5.61 15.75
C MET A 24 -13.42 -4.76 14.62
N LEU A 25 -13.76 -5.40 13.51
CA LEU A 25 -14.41 -4.75 12.36
C LEU A 25 -15.88 -5.15 12.31
N THR A 26 -16.75 -4.15 12.16
CA THR A 26 -18.19 -4.34 12.05
C THR A 26 -18.62 -4.64 10.62
N HIS A 27 -19.83 -5.16 10.42
CA HIS A 27 -20.40 -5.29 9.08
C HIS A 27 -20.43 -3.96 8.32
N ALA A 28 -20.72 -2.85 9.02
CA ALA A 28 -20.72 -1.52 8.43
C ALA A 28 -19.34 -1.08 7.94
N ASN A 29 -18.26 -1.34 8.73
CA ASN A 29 -16.92 -0.99 8.31
C ASN A 29 -16.52 -1.66 6.99
N ILE A 30 -16.76 -2.96 6.90
CA ILE A 30 -16.38 -3.79 5.76
C ILE A 30 -17.21 -3.45 4.51
N THR A 31 -18.53 -3.34 4.65
CA THR A 31 -19.39 -2.99 3.51
C THR A 31 -19.14 -1.59 3.00
N PHE A 32 -18.84 -0.63 3.89
CA PHE A 32 -18.46 0.71 3.50
C PHE A 32 -17.22 0.68 2.59
N ILE A 33 -16.15 -0.03 2.96
CA ILE A 33 -14.94 -0.13 2.13
C ILE A 33 -15.22 -0.83 0.80
N ALA A 34 -15.98 -1.92 0.81
CA ALA A 34 -16.34 -2.60 -0.43
C ALA A 34 -17.12 -1.69 -1.39
N MET A 35 -18.03 -0.85 -0.87
CA MET A 35 -18.74 0.14 -1.66
C MET A 35 -17.83 1.28 -2.15
N GLN A 36 -16.99 1.84 -1.26
CA GLN A 36 -16.12 2.97 -1.60
C GLN A 36 -14.96 2.61 -2.53
N SER A 37 -14.57 1.33 -2.58
CA SER A 37 -13.59 0.84 -3.56
C SER A 37 -14.02 1.11 -5.00
N TYR A 38 -15.33 1.22 -5.25
CA TYR A 38 -15.89 1.57 -6.57
C TYR A 38 -15.47 2.96 -7.03
N SER A 39 -15.36 3.93 -6.13
CA SER A 39 -14.91 5.29 -6.48
C SER A 39 -13.44 5.34 -6.92
N VAL A 40 -12.61 4.42 -6.43
CA VAL A 40 -11.19 4.31 -6.82
C VAL A 40 -11.04 3.56 -8.14
N PHE A 41 -11.73 2.45 -8.30
CA PHE A 41 -11.70 1.65 -9.54
C PHE A 41 -13.04 0.97 -9.76
N PRO A 42 -13.92 1.54 -10.59
CA PRO A 42 -15.21 0.93 -10.93
C PRO A 42 -15.04 -0.43 -11.59
N ILE A 43 -15.78 -1.44 -11.11
CA ILE A 43 -15.79 -2.80 -11.66
C ILE A 43 -17.21 -3.24 -12.03
N SER A 44 -17.29 -4.31 -12.80
CA SER A 44 -18.54 -4.96 -13.19
C SER A 44 -18.38 -6.49 -13.20
N HIS A 45 -19.43 -7.20 -13.53
CA HIS A 45 -19.43 -8.65 -13.69
C HIS A 45 -18.45 -9.17 -14.76
N THR A 46 -17.92 -8.28 -15.62
CA THR A 46 -16.95 -8.66 -16.66
C THR A 46 -15.50 -8.69 -16.14
N GLU A 47 -15.26 -8.21 -14.93
CA GLU A 47 -13.92 -8.19 -14.35
C GLU A 47 -13.52 -9.59 -13.86
N VAL A 48 -12.23 -9.86 -13.97
CA VAL A 48 -11.59 -11.11 -13.56
C VAL A 48 -10.48 -10.80 -12.58
N VAL A 49 -10.61 -11.30 -11.37
CA VAL A 49 -9.65 -11.10 -10.27
C VAL A 49 -8.81 -12.36 -10.11
N LEU A 50 -7.49 -12.20 -10.00
CA LEU A 50 -6.61 -13.26 -9.51
C LEU A 50 -6.18 -12.89 -8.07
N SER A 51 -6.73 -13.64 -7.11
CA SER A 51 -6.47 -13.49 -5.68
C SER A 51 -5.33 -14.43 -5.26
N PHE A 52 -4.30 -13.87 -4.65
CA PHE A 52 -3.13 -14.63 -4.19
C PHE A 52 -2.57 -14.13 -2.85
N LEU A 53 -3.10 -13.04 -2.32
CA LEU A 53 -2.78 -12.58 -0.96
C LEU A 53 -3.63 -13.34 0.06
N PRO A 54 -3.20 -13.43 1.33
CA PRO A 54 -3.97 -14.12 2.35
C PRO A 54 -5.33 -13.45 2.64
N LEU A 55 -6.42 -14.18 2.55
CA LEU A 55 -7.78 -13.72 2.88
C LEU A 55 -7.95 -13.36 4.37
N SER A 56 -7.02 -13.78 5.23
CA SER A 56 -6.97 -13.37 6.63
C SER A 56 -6.60 -11.90 6.83
N HIS A 57 -6.02 -11.25 5.81
CA HIS A 57 -5.74 -9.81 5.81
C HIS A 57 -6.92 -9.02 5.24
N THR A 58 -7.27 -7.90 5.89
CA THR A 58 -8.36 -7.02 5.47
C THR A 58 -8.24 -6.55 4.02
N TYR A 59 -7.02 -6.36 3.53
CA TYR A 59 -6.76 -5.88 2.18
C TYR A 59 -7.30 -6.85 1.11
N GLU A 60 -6.95 -8.12 1.21
CA GLU A 60 -7.46 -9.12 0.28
C GLU A 60 -8.93 -9.45 0.57
N ASN A 61 -9.31 -9.53 1.84
CA ASN A 61 -10.69 -9.85 2.23
C ASN A 61 -11.69 -8.80 1.71
N SER A 62 -11.45 -7.51 2.00
CA SER A 62 -12.41 -6.46 1.66
C SER A 62 -12.36 -6.07 0.18
N ILE A 63 -11.15 -5.89 -0.38
CA ILE A 63 -10.96 -5.34 -1.73
C ILE A 63 -10.74 -6.44 -2.77
N GLY A 64 -10.07 -7.53 -2.41
CA GLY A 64 -9.80 -8.65 -3.32
C GLY A 64 -10.95 -9.66 -3.41
N MET A 65 -11.81 -9.75 -2.39
CA MET A 65 -12.90 -10.70 -2.35
C MET A 65 -14.28 -10.02 -2.27
N LEU A 66 -14.57 -9.31 -1.18
CA LEU A 66 -15.94 -8.80 -0.96
C LEU A 66 -16.36 -7.78 -2.02
N TYR A 67 -15.48 -6.85 -2.37
CA TYR A 67 -15.75 -5.87 -3.40
C TYR A 67 -16.07 -6.51 -4.77
N PRO A 68 -15.24 -7.41 -5.33
CA PRO A 68 -15.58 -8.12 -6.57
C PRO A 68 -16.86 -8.94 -6.50
N VAL A 69 -17.12 -9.64 -5.38
CA VAL A 69 -18.35 -10.41 -5.18
C VAL A 69 -19.60 -9.52 -5.24
N MET A 70 -19.56 -8.34 -4.62
CA MET A 70 -20.68 -7.39 -4.64
C MET A 70 -21.09 -6.95 -6.06
N TYR A 71 -20.13 -6.91 -6.98
CA TYR A 71 -20.35 -6.48 -8.37
C TYR A 71 -20.39 -7.64 -9.38
N GLY A 72 -20.44 -8.88 -8.88
CA GLY A 72 -20.57 -10.08 -9.71
C GLY A 72 -19.33 -10.44 -10.52
N ALA A 73 -18.16 -9.92 -10.18
CA ALA A 73 -16.90 -10.23 -10.84
C ALA A 73 -16.43 -11.65 -10.53
N CYS A 74 -15.70 -12.27 -11.45
CA CYS A 74 -15.15 -13.61 -11.28
C CYS A 74 -13.82 -13.55 -10.50
N ILE A 75 -13.68 -14.39 -9.47
CA ILE A 75 -12.45 -14.48 -8.66
C ILE A 75 -11.83 -15.86 -8.82
N TYR A 76 -10.55 -15.88 -9.18
CA TYR A 76 -9.70 -17.07 -9.17
C TYR A 76 -8.74 -17.00 -7.99
N TYR A 77 -8.75 -18.01 -7.14
CA TYR A 77 -7.83 -18.12 -6.02
C TYR A 77 -6.61 -18.94 -6.40
N LEU A 78 -5.42 -18.47 -6.01
CA LEU A 78 -4.21 -19.26 -6.12
C LEU A 78 -4.14 -20.23 -4.94
N ASP A 79 -4.06 -21.52 -5.22
CA ASP A 79 -4.07 -22.60 -4.22
C ASP A 79 -2.72 -22.83 -3.53
N LYS A 80 -1.65 -22.23 -4.05
CA LYS A 80 -0.28 -22.36 -3.54
C LYS A 80 0.35 -21.00 -3.30
N ALA A 81 1.41 -21.00 -2.49
CA ALA A 81 2.18 -19.79 -2.24
C ALA A 81 2.59 -19.07 -3.55
N PRO A 82 2.50 -17.74 -3.62
CA PRO A 82 2.76 -16.97 -4.84
C PRO A 82 4.26 -16.90 -5.17
N THR A 83 4.78 -17.97 -5.79
CA THR A 83 6.10 -18.04 -6.39
C THR A 83 6.04 -17.74 -7.90
N ALA A 84 7.17 -17.47 -8.53
CA ALA A 84 7.18 -17.34 -10.00
C ALA A 84 6.65 -18.60 -10.72
N ALA A 85 6.93 -19.78 -10.17
CA ALA A 85 6.50 -21.05 -10.73
C ALA A 85 4.97 -21.26 -10.65
N THR A 86 4.30 -20.72 -9.64
CA THR A 86 2.85 -20.84 -9.47
C THR A 86 2.11 -19.66 -10.10
N LEU A 87 2.63 -18.45 -9.97
CA LEU A 87 1.96 -17.23 -10.41
C LEU A 87 1.97 -17.06 -11.95
N LEU A 88 3.10 -17.34 -12.62
CA LEU A 88 3.20 -17.13 -14.07
C LEU A 88 2.21 -17.99 -14.89
N PRO A 89 2.05 -19.30 -14.62
CA PRO A 89 1.03 -20.11 -15.28
C PRO A 89 -0.39 -19.64 -14.97
N ALA A 90 -0.65 -19.24 -13.71
CA ALA A 90 -1.96 -18.71 -13.33
C ALA A 90 -2.30 -17.42 -14.09
N LEU A 91 -1.36 -16.47 -14.19
CA LEU A 91 -1.52 -15.24 -14.96
C LEU A 91 -1.81 -15.51 -16.45
N ALA A 92 -1.10 -16.46 -17.05
CA ALA A 92 -1.30 -16.83 -18.46
C ALA A 92 -2.68 -17.46 -18.70
N LYS A 93 -3.16 -18.30 -17.77
CA LYS A 93 -4.45 -18.99 -17.85
C LYS A 93 -5.63 -18.07 -17.52
N VAL A 94 -5.56 -17.35 -16.41
CA VAL A 94 -6.65 -16.51 -15.88
C VAL A 94 -6.77 -15.20 -16.66
N ARG A 95 -5.64 -14.60 -17.05
CA ARG A 95 -5.57 -13.29 -17.72
C ARG A 95 -6.38 -12.22 -16.95
N PRO A 96 -5.99 -11.92 -15.70
CA PRO A 96 -6.79 -11.07 -14.83
C PRO A 96 -6.90 -9.64 -15.35
N THR A 97 -8.00 -8.98 -14.98
CA THR A 97 -8.21 -7.55 -15.21
C THR A 97 -7.92 -6.72 -13.95
N MET A 98 -8.01 -7.36 -12.79
CA MET A 98 -7.75 -6.76 -11.48
C MET A 98 -6.90 -7.68 -10.62
N MET A 99 -5.92 -7.12 -9.93
CA MET A 99 -5.08 -7.81 -8.94
C MET A 99 -4.73 -6.87 -7.80
N LEU A 100 -4.53 -7.45 -6.62
CA LEU A 100 -3.93 -6.77 -5.47
C LEU A 100 -2.54 -7.33 -5.21
N SER A 101 -1.64 -6.51 -4.70
CA SER A 101 -0.25 -6.90 -4.45
C SER A 101 0.37 -6.08 -3.32
N VAL A 102 1.55 -6.51 -2.91
CA VAL A 102 2.44 -5.78 -2.00
C VAL A 102 3.68 -5.29 -2.74
N PRO A 103 4.34 -4.22 -2.29
CA PRO A 103 5.51 -3.63 -2.96
C PRO A 103 6.58 -4.64 -3.31
N LEU A 104 6.93 -5.53 -2.40
CA LEU A 104 7.99 -6.54 -2.55
C LEU A 104 7.92 -7.34 -3.84
N ILE A 105 6.71 -7.66 -4.32
CA ILE A 105 6.54 -8.43 -5.57
C ILE A 105 6.99 -7.58 -6.77
N MET A 106 6.57 -6.32 -6.82
CA MET A 106 6.97 -5.42 -7.91
C MET A 106 8.44 -5.03 -7.85
N GLU A 107 8.99 -4.89 -6.67
CA GLU A 107 10.41 -4.65 -6.45
C GLU A 107 11.27 -5.80 -6.97
N LYS A 108 10.90 -7.05 -6.69
CA LYS A 108 11.55 -8.24 -7.24
C LYS A 108 11.45 -8.30 -8.77
N ILE A 109 10.28 -7.99 -9.33
CA ILE A 109 10.09 -7.95 -10.79
C ILE A 109 10.96 -6.86 -11.41
N TYR A 110 10.95 -5.65 -10.86
CA TYR A 110 11.77 -4.53 -11.34
C TYR A 110 13.27 -4.87 -11.27
N LYS A 111 13.77 -5.38 -10.13
CA LYS A 111 15.16 -5.79 -9.95
C LYS A 111 15.58 -6.79 -11.04
N ASN A 112 14.77 -7.80 -11.30
CA ASN A 112 15.11 -8.88 -12.25
C ASN A 112 14.92 -8.48 -13.73
N GLN A 113 13.88 -7.73 -14.06
CA GLN A 113 13.54 -7.42 -15.46
C GLN A 113 14.21 -6.15 -15.99
N VAL A 114 14.51 -5.18 -15.14
CA VAL A 114 15.02 -3.87 -15.53
C VAL A 114 16.40 -3.61 -14.93
N HIS A 115 16.48 -3.50 -13.62
CA HIS A 115 17.68 -3.04 -12.95
C HIS A 115 18.91 -3.90 -13.27
N ASN A 116 18.83 -5.23 -13.14
CA ASN A 116 19.94 -6.15 -13.39
C ASN A 116 20.41 -6.15 -14.85
N LYS A 117 19.56 -5.76 -15.80
CA LYS A 117 19.93 -5.71 -17.23
C LYS A 117 20.72 -4.45 -17.59
N PHE A 118 20.35 -3.31 -16.97
CA PHE A 118 20.91 -2.01 -17.32
C PHE A 118 21.99 -1.51 -16.36
N SER A 119 22.25 -2.24 -15.27
CA SER A 119 23.34 -1.93 -14.34
C SER A 119 24.66 -2.63 -14.64
N LYS A 120 24.69 -3.62 -15.58
CA LYS A 120 25.84 -4.53 -15.80
C LYS A 120 27.08 -3.87 -16.34
N ASN A 121 26.97 -2.87 -17.23
CA ASN A 121 28.14 -2.20 -17.79
C ASN A 121 28.01 -0.67 -17.78
N ARG A 122 29.14 0.04 -17.94
CA ARG A 122 29.19 1.51 -17.86
C ARG A 122 28.36 2.18 -18.94
N PHE A 123 28.33 1.64 -20.14
CA PHE A 123 27.58 2.19 -21.26
C PHE A 123 26.07 2.08 -21.07
N SER A 124 25.55 0.90 -20.73
CA SER A 124 24.11 0.73 -20.45
C SER A 124 23.65 1.59 -19.26
N ARG A 125 24.51 1.77 -18.25
CA ARG A 125 24.25 2.65 -17.11
C ARG A 125 24.17 4.13 -17.52
N LEU A 126 25.00 4.59 -18.44
CA LEU A 126 24.96 5.95 -18.97
C LEU A 126 23.69 6.20 -19.77
N ILE A 127 23.31 5.27 -20.65
CA ILE A 127 22.05 5.32 -21.42
C ILE A 127 20.85 5.39 -20.47
N TYR A 128 20.84 4.55 -19.44
CA TYR A 128 19.74 4.50 -18.46
C TYR A 128 19.61 5.76 -17.59
N LYS A 129 20.72 6.51 -17.40
CA LYS A 129 20.68 7.82 -16.71
C LYS A 129 20.02 8.91 -17.54
N THR A 130 20.00 8.79 -18.86
CA THR A 130 19.35 9.77 -19.75
C THR A 130 17.83 9.60 -19.71
N PRO A 131 17.05 10.60 -19.30
CA PRO A 131 15.60 10.47 -19.06
C PRO A 131 14.82 9.92 -20.25
N LEU A 132 15.11 10.39 -21.47
CA LEU A 132 14.41 9.96 -22.67
C LEU A 132 14.59 8.46 -22.95
N PHE A 133 15.83 7.98 -22.92
CA PHE A 133 16.12 6.55 -23.14
C PHE A 133 15.55 5.68 -22.02
N ARG A 134 15.63 6.12 -20.77
CA ARG A 134 15.01 5.43 -19.65
C ARG A 134 13.50 5.25 -19.84
N ILE A 135 12.78 6.29 -20.25
CA ILE A 135 11.32 6.22 -20.49
C ILE A 135 11.02 5.20 -21.60
N ILE A 136 11.78 5.19 -22.70
CA ILE A 136 11.61 4.22 -23.78
C ILE A 136 11.85 2.79 -23.28
N ILE A 137 12.93 2.58 -22.53
CA ILE A 137 13.25 1.28 -21.93
C ILE A 137 12.13 0.82 -21.00
N HIS A 138 11.66 1.70 -20.11
CA HIS A 138 10.57 1.40 -19.19
C HIS A 138 9.28 1.09 -19.92
N TYR A 139 8.95 1.79 -20.98
CA TYR A 139 7.77 1.55 -21.79
C TYR A 139 7.81 0.18 -22.48
N ILE A 140 8.96 -0.21 -23.07
CA ILE A 140 9.15 -1.53 -23.69
C ILE A 140 9.06 -2.64 -22.62
N ALA A 141 9.73 -2.46 -21.48
CA ALA A 141 9.65 -3.40 -20.35
C ALA A 141 8.21 -3.51 -19.82
N GLY A 142 7.47 -2.38 -19.76
CA GLY A 142 6.08 -2.35 -19.36
C GLY A 142 5.16 -3.14 -20.29
N LYS A 143 5.34 -3.03 -21.61
CA LYS A 143 4.59 -3.88 -22.57
C LYS A 143 4.84 -5.37 -22.36
N LYS A 144 6.10 -5.75 -22.10
CA LYS A 144 6.44 -7.13 -21.77
C LYS A 144 5.81 -7.57 -20.45
N LEU A 145 5.85 -6.70 -19.43
CA LEU A 145 5.22 -6.95 -18.14
C LEU A 145 3.71 -7.13 -18.28
N MET A 146 3.03 -6.25 -19.00
CA MET A 146 1.59 -6.37 -19.28
C MET A 146 1.26 -7.71 -19.97
N LYS A 147 2.07 -8.15 -20.95
CA LYS A 147 1.90 -9.45 -21.59
C LYS A 147 2.04 -10.60 -20.58
N THR A 148 3.00 -10.53 -19.68
CA THR A 148 3.20 -11.51 -18.59
C THR A 148 1.98 -11.59 -17.67
N PHE A 149 1.32 -10.46 -17.41
CA PHE A 149 0.08 -10.37 -16.62
C PHE A 149 -1.19 -10.72 -17.45
N GLY A 150 -1.04 -11.37 -18.59
CA GLY A 150 -2.17 -11.83 -19.43
C GLY A 150 -2.74 -10.77 -20.38
N GLY A 151 -2.17 -9.56 -20.44
CA GLY A 151 -2.46 -8.51 -21.42
C GLY A 151 -3.78 -7.77 -21.25
N ARG A 152 -4.55 -8.04 -20.18
CA ARG A 152 -5.88 -7.42 -19.94
C ARG A 152 -5.96 -6.63 -18.64
N LEU A 153 -4.86 -6.54 -17.89
CA LEU A 153 -4.85 -5.90 -16.58
C LEU A 153 -5.24 -4.42 -16.70
N LYS A 154 -6.24 -4.01 -15.93
CA LYS A 154 -6.76 -2.64 -15.84
C LYS A 154 -6.44 -1.99 -14.50
N PHE A 155 -6.27 -2.81 -13.46
CA PHE A 155 -6.00 -2.36 -12.10
C PHE A 155 -5.03 -3.30 -11.39
N PHE A 156 -3.96 -2.71 -10.86
CA PHE A 156 -2.99 -3.39 -10.01
C PHE A 156 -2.80 -2.60 -8.72
N GLY A 157 -3.57 -2.95 -7.69
CA GLY A 157 -3.51 -2.29 -6.40
C GLY A 157 -2.25 -2.67 -5.64
N ILE A 158 -1.53 -1.69 -5.11
CA ILE A 158 -0.35 -1.87 -4.28
C ILE A 158 -0.63 -1.26 -2.91
N GLY A 159 -0.53 -2.06 -1.86
CA GLY A 159 -0.79 -1.64 -0.49
C GLY A 159 0.05 -2.42 0.52
N GLY A 160 -0.11 -2.09 1.79
CA GLY A 160 0.53 -2.77 2.91
C GLY A 160 1.93 -2.26 3.30
N ALA A 161 2.64 -1.58 2.40
CA ALA A 161 3.92 -0.92 2.69
C ALA A 161 4.21 0.19 1.67
N LYS A 162 5.20 1.04 1.97
CA LYS A 162 5.69 2.07 1.05
C LYS A 162 6.45 1.39 -0.11
N ILE A 163 6.11 1.75 -1.34
CA ILE A 163 6.82 1.27 -2.54
C ILE A 163 8.10 2.08 -2.77
N ASP A 164 9.19 1.41 -3.21
CA ASP A 164 10.42 2.09 -3.62
C ASP A 164 10.15 3.10 -4.75
N ALA A 165 10.70 4.31 -4.61
CA ALA A 165 10.45 5.41 -5.54
C ALA A 165 10.90 5.13 -6.98
N ARG A 166 11.93 4.30 -7.19
CA ARG A 166 12.42 3.91 -8.53
C ARG A 166 11.48 2.88 -9.15
N VAL A 167 10.97 1.96 -8.34
CA VAL A 167 9.99 0.96 -8.80
C VAL A 167 8.70 1.65 -9.19
N GLU A 168 8.22 2.58 -8.38
CA GLU A 168 7.03 3.36 -8.72
C GLU A 168 7.24 4.21 -9.97
N ARG A 169 8.42 4.86 -10.12
CA ARG A 169 8.78 5.59 -11.35
C ARG A 169 8.78 4.67 -12.57
N PHE A 170 9.33 3.46 -12.43
CA PHE A 170 9.27 2.46 -13.49
C PHE A 170 7.83 2.15 -13.89
N LEU A 171 6.95 1.85 -12.94
CA LEU A 171 5.54 1.54 -13.21
C LEU A 171 4.86 2.70 -13.94
N LYS A 172 5.14 3.93 -13.52
CA LYS A 172 4.57 5.13 -14.14
C LYS A 172 5.07 5.36 -15.56
N GLU A 173 6.38 5.32 -15.79
CA GLU A 173 6.99 5.48 -17.11
C GLU A 173 6.65 4.31 -18.05
N ALA A 174 6.48 3.12 -17.50
CA ALA A 174 6.00 1.91 -18.19
C ALA A 174 4.50 1.97 -18.57
N ARG A 175 3.76 2.95 -18.08
CA ARG A 175 2.29 3.04 -18.19
C ARG A 175 1.58 1.79 -17.68
N PHE A 176 2.13 1.18 -16.64
CA PHE A 176 1.50 0.05 -15.97
C PHE A 176 0.31 0.54 -15.13
N PRO A 177 -0.84 -0.16 -15.12
CA PRO A 177 -2.06 0.31 -14.47
C PRO A 177 -2.02 0.12 -12.93
N TYR A 178 -0.98 0.64 -12.27
CA TYR A 178 -0.86 0.55 -10.82
C TYR A 178 -1.69 1.60 -10.11
N ALA A 179 -2.19 1.23 -8.94
CA ALA A 179 -2.84 2.10 -7.98
C ALA A 179 -2.18 1.93 -6.62
N ILE A 180 -2.15 2.98 -5.81
CA ILE A 180 -1.62 2.91 -4.45
C ILE A 180 -2.74 3.18 -3.48
N GLY A 181 -2.83 2.35 -2.44
CA GLY A 181 -3.74 2.53 -1.32
C GLY A 181 -3.00 2.59 0.00
N TYR A 182 -3.52 3.37 0.95
CA TYR A 182 -3.03 3.47 2.30
C TYR A 182 -4.15 3.27 3.31
N GLY A 183 -3.83 2.49 4.31
CA GLY A 183 -4.70 2.20 5.43
C GLY A 183 -4.13 1.10 6.32
N LEU A 184 -4.86 0.77 7.36
CA LEU A 184 -4.48 -0.16 8.41
C LEU A 184 -5.59 -1.19 8.61
N THR A 185 -5.32 -2.30 9.28
CA THR A 185 -6.36 -3.25 9.66
C THR A 185 -7.50 -2.55 10.41
N GLU A 186 -7.16 -1.56 11.25
CA GLU A 186 -8.06 -0.72 12.02
C GLU A 186 -8.97 0.17 11.14
N THR A 187 -8.72 0.25 9.84
CA THR A 187 -9.51 1.06 8.88
C THR A 187 -10.12 0.24 7.73
N ALA A 188 -10.17 -1.07 7.88
CA ALA A 188 -10.95 -2.08 7.13
C ALA A 188 -10.67 -2.30 5.62
N PRO A 189 -9.55 -2.08 5.00
CA PRO A 189 -8.21 -1.64 5.38
C PRO A 189 -7.84 -0.24 4.86
N LEU A 190 -8.72 0.46 4.15
CA LEU A 190 -8.36 1.59 3.29
C LEU A 190 -8.98 2.89 3.79
N PHE A 191 -8.22 3.99 3.77
CA PHE A 191 -8.78 5.32 3.97
C PHE A 191 -8.23 6.39 3.01
N ALA A 192 -7.17 6.07 2.26
CA ALA A 192 -6.69 6.90 1.16
C ALA A 192 -6.28 6.03 -0.03
N GLY A 193 -6.49 6.54 -1.24
CA GLY A 193 -6.14 5.82 -2.46
C GLY A 193 -6.08 6.71 -3.69
N ALA A 194 -5.46 6.21 -4.75
CA ALA A 194 -5.44 6.84 -6.07
C ALA A 194 -5.67 5.79 -7.15
N ALA A 195 -6.61 6.06 -8.04
CA ALA A 195 -6.81 5.28 -9.26
C ALA A 195 -5.55 5.33 -10.16
N PRO A 196 -5.36 4.37 -11.08
CA PRO A 196 -4.17 4.32 -11.94
C PRO A 196 -3.85 5.63 -12.67
N HIS A 197 -4.87 6.37 -13.12
CA HIS A 197 -4.71 7.66 -13.81
C HIS A 197 -4.44 8.83 -12.86
N GLN A 198 -4.67 8.67 -11.56
CA GLN A 198 -4.52 9.71 -10.53
C GLN A 198 -3.21 9.59 -9.74
N THR A 199 -2.45 8.50 -9.93
CA THR A 199 -1.22 8.26 -9.18
C THR A 199 -0.21 9.39 -9.31
N LYS A 200 0.38 9.79 -8.21
CA LYS A 200 1.51 10.72 -8.13
C LYS A 200 2.62 10.07 -7.35
N LEU A 201 3.85 10.13 -7.86
CA LEU A 201 5.00 9.47 -7.23
C LEU A 201 5.07 9.73 -5.72
N GLN A 202 5.18 8.66 -4.95
CA GLN A 202 5.28 8.61 -3.48
C GLN A 202 4.05 9.14 -2.73
N SER A 203 2.95 9.43 -3.44
CA SER A 203 1.67 9.80 -2.81
C SER A 203 0.77 8.58 -2.70
N THR A 204 0.07 8.47 -1.58
CA THR A 204 -0.99 7.47 -1.37
C THR A 204 -2.36 7.91 -1.91
N GLY A 205 -2.42 9.08 -2.55
CA GLY A 205 -3.65 9.59 -3.16
C GLY A 205 -4.50 10.44 -2.23
N PHE A 206 -5.80 10.36 -2.40
CA PHE A 206 -6.80 11.18 -1.73
C PHE A 206 -7.53 10.37 -0.66
N ALA A 207 -8.12 11.07 0.33
CA ALA A 207 -9.07 10.42 1.22
C ALA A 207 -10.21 9.80 0.41
N LEU A 208 -10.68 8.62 0.84
CA LEU A 208 -11.88 8.02 0.27
C LEU A 208 -13.10 8.90 0.57
N GLU A 209 -14.09 8.85 -0.31
CA GLU A 209 -15.35 9.52 -0.06
C GLU A 209 -16.01 9.02 1.24
N GLY A 210 -16.48 9.93 2.08
CA GLY A 210 -17.01 9.62 3.41
C GLY A 210 -15.94 9.39 4.49
N VAL A 211 -14.65 9.51 4.16
CA VAL A 211 -13.54 9.49 5.11
C VAL A 211 -12.92 10.87 5.23
N THR A 212 -12.70 11.32 6.44
CA THR A 212 -11.99 12.57 6.73
C THR A 212 -10.60 12.26 7.26
N LEU A 213 -9.58 12.91 6.68
CA LEU A 213 -8.21 12.84 7.14
C LEU A 213 -7.73 14.20 7.61
N LYS A 214 -6.95 14.23 8.65
CA LYS A 214 -6.23 15.44 9.10
C LYS A 214 -4.79 15.10 9.49
N ILE A 215 -3.92 16.09 9.41
CA ILE A 215 -2.60 16.04 10.04
C ILE A 215 -2.73 16.72 11.40
N ASN A 216 -2.53 15.95 12.46
CA ASN A 216 -2.59 16.45 13.81
C ASN A 216 -1.23 17.03 14.22
N GLU A 217 -1.24 18.20 14.87
CA GLU A 217 -0.05 18.90 15.35
C GLU A 217 1.08 18.99 14.30
N PRO A 218 0.82 19.61 13.13
CA PRO A 218 1.81 19.67 12.09
C PRO A 218 2.97 20.59 12.49
N ASN A 219 4.19 20.15 12.21
CA ASN A 219 5.38 20.97 12.36
C ASN A 219 5.46 22.08 11.27
N LYS A 220 6.53 22.89 11.27
CA LYS A 220 6.77 23.97 10.28
C LYS A 220 6.75 23.51 8.81
N ASN A 221 6.97 22.21 8.56
CA ASN A 221 6.94 21.61 7.22
C ASN A 221 5.58 20.96 6.91
N GLY A 222 4.58 21.12 7.77
CA GLY A 222 3.25 20.53 7.63
C GLY A 222 3.18 19.03 7.93
N VAL A 223 4.25 18.43 8.45
CA VAL A 223 4.31 17.01 8.82
C VAL A 223 3.83 16.83 10.25
N GLY A 224 2.90 15.92 10.47
CA GLY A 224 2.36 15.54 11.77
C GLY A 224 1.67 14.17 11.70
N GLU A 225 1.06 13.75 12.79
CA GLU A 225 0.37 12.47 12.83
C GLU A 225 -0.88 12.49 11.96
N ILE A 226 -1.03 11.44 11.15
CA ILE A 226 -2.23 11.23 10.33
C ILE A 226 -3.35 10.72 11.24
N TRP A 227 -4.46 11.46 11.29
CA TRP A 227 -5.68 11.02 11.95
C TRP A 227 -6.78 10.78 10.92
N ALA A 228 -7.53 9.69 11.11
CA ALA A 228 -8.61 9.29 10.22
C ALA A 228 -9.96 9.21 10.98
N LYS A 229 -11.03 9.64 10.33
CA LYS A 229 -12.41 9.52 10.84
C LYS A 229 -13.34 9.11 9.70
N GLY A 230 -14.12 8.06 9.92
CA GLY A 230 -15.05 7.59 8.92
C GLY A 230 -15.72 6.26 9.30
N PRO A 231 -16.70 5.82 8.50
CA PRO A 231 -17.41 4.56 8.74
C PRO A 231 -16.52 3.32 8.63
N ASN A 232 -15.32 3.44 8.10
CA ASN A 232 -14.33 2.37 7.98
C ASN A 232 -13.50 2.15 9.26
N VAL A 233 -13.54 3.08 10.21
CA VAL A 233 -12.77 2.98 11.45
C VAL A 233 -13.32 1.87 12.33
N MET A 234 -12.45 1.04 12.87
CA MET A 234 -12.76 -0.12 13.72
C MET A 234 -13.64 0.23 14.93
N LYS A 235 -14.29 -0.78 15.48
CA LYS A 235 -15.02 -0.63 16.76
C LYS A 235 -14.08 -0.51 17.97
N GLY A 236 -12.86 -1.05 17.87
CA GLY A 236 -11.85 -1.09 18.91
C GLY A 236 -11.10 -2.41 18.93
N TYR A 237 -10.22 -2.58 19.91
CA TYR A 237 -9.49 -3.84 20.13
C TYR A 237 -10.27 -4.79 21.04
N TYR A 238 -10.36 -6.04 20.63
CA TYR A 238 -11.08 -7.08 21.37
C TYR A 238 -10.51 -7.30 22.76
N LYS A 239 -11.38 -7.18 23.77
CA LYS A 239 -11.03 -7.29 25.20
C LYS A 239 -9.86 -6.39 25.64
N ASN A 240 -9.68 -5.24 24.97
CA ASN A 240 -8.62 -4.30 25.30
C ASN A 240 -9.11 -2.83 25.20
N PRO A 241 -9.98 -2.39 26.12
CA PRO A 241 -10.55 -1.05 26.10
C PRO A 241 -9.49 0.04 26.35
N GLU A 242 -8.47 -0.22 27.17
CA GLU A 242 -7.41 0.72 27.49
C GLU A 242 -6.63 1.11 26.21
N VAL A 243 -6.10 0.12 25.49
CA VAL A 243 -5.39 0.36 24.24
C VAL A 243 -6.33 0.93 23.15
N THR A 244 -7.62 0.62 23.22
CA THR A 244 -8.61 1.24 22.32
C THR A 244 -8.71 2.75 22.57
N ALA A 245 -8.77 3.19 23.85
CA ALA A 245 -8.84 4.60 24.23
C ALA A 245 -7.56 5.38 23.88
N GLU A 246 -6.40 4.71 23.79
CA GLU A 246 -5.16 5.37 23.34
C GLU A 246 -5.25 5.83 21.89
N VAL A 247 -5.93 5.06 21.02
CA VAL A 247 -5.94 5.28 19.56
C VAL A 247 -7.25 5.80 19.02
N LEU A 248 -8.37 5.65 19.75
CA LEU A 248 -9.68 6.20 19.37
C LEU A 248 -10.07 7.31 20.32
N THR A 249 -10.30 8.52 19.78
CA THR A 249 -10.81 9.63 20.55
C THR A 249 -12.33 9.53 20.76
N GLU A 250 -12.87 10.20 21.78
CA GLU A 250 -14.31 10.20 22.07
C GLU A 250 -15.15 10.75 20.90
N ASP A 251 -14.62 11.71 20.16
CA ASP A 251 -15.26 12.28 18.96
C ASP A 251 -15.03 11.47 17.69
N GLY A 252 -14.41 10.28 17.78
CA GLY A 252 -14.32 9.26 16.73
C GLY A 252 -13.14 9.40 15.76
N TRP A 253 -12.08 10.12 16.11
CA TRP A 253 -10.83 10.08 15.36
C TRP A 253 -9.99 8.86 15.74
N PHE A 254 -9.43 8.23 14.72
CA PHE A 254 -8.43 7.19 14.88
C PHE A 254 -7.03 7.77 14.65
N LYS A 255 -6.16 7.62 15.64
CA LYS A 255 -4.75 7.99 15.63
C LYS A 255 -3.97 6.86 14.98
N THR A 256 -3.38 7.11 13.80
CA THR A 256 -2.75 6.02 13.02
C THR A 256 -1.36 5.64 13.52
N GLY A 257 -0.69 6.55 14.23
CA GLY A 257 0.72 6.44 14.59
C GLY A 257 1.67 6.63 13.39
N ASP A 258 1.13 6.99 12.23
CA ASP A 258 1.92 7.31 11.03
C ASP A 258 2.03 8.82 10.87
N LEU A 259 3.19 9.29 10.42
CA LEU A 259 3.44 10.68 10.08
C LEU A 259 3.19 10.92 8.59
N GLY A 260 2.60 12.06 8.28
CA GLY A 260 2.31 12.44 6.91
C GLY A 260 2.16 13.92 6.68
N VAL A 261 1.98 14.28 5.41
CA VAL A 261 1.76 15.65 4.96
C VAL A 261 0.82 15.64 3.75
N PHE A 262 0.00 16.68 3.60
CA PHE A 262 -0.76 16.91 2.38
C PHE A 262 -0.03 17.87 1.43
N ASP A 263 -0.11 17.60 0.14
CA ASP A 263 0.25 18.63 -0.85
C ASP A 263 -0.90 19.64 -1.09
N ALA A 264 -0.63 20.64 -1.92
CA ALA A 264 -1.62 21.68 -2.26
C ALA A 264 -2.91 21.12 -2.89
N LYS A 265 -2.86 19.91 -3.47
CA LYS A 265 -4.02 19.23 -4.05
C LYS A 265 -4.68 18.25 -3.08
N LYS A 266 -4.32 18.29 -1.80
CA LYS A 266 -4.82 17.38 -0.75
C LYS A 266 -4.47 15.90 -0.97
N ARG A 267 -3.39 15.59 -1.71
CA ARG A 267 -2.86 14.24 -1.76
C ARG A 267 -2.00 13.97 -0.53
N LEU A 268 -2.20 12.81 0.07
CA LEU A 268 -1.46 12.37 1.25
C LEU A 268 -0.10 11.77 0.86
N TYR A 269 0.94 12.14 1.61
CA TYR A 269 2.29 11.56 1.55
C TYR A 269 2.65 11.05 2.93
N ILE A 270 2.98 9.76 3.04
CA ILE A 270 3.45 9.16 4.28
C ILE A 270 4.94 9.43 4.43
N LYS A 271 5.36 9.83 5.64
CA LYS A 271 6.76 10.14 5.99
C LYS A 271 7.43 9.01 6.75
N GLY A 272 6.71 8.31 7.62
CA GLY A 272 7.22 7.21 8.41
C GLY A 272 6.32 6.91 9.60
N ARG A 273 6.76 6.03 10.49
CA ARG A 273 6.11 5.75 11.77
C ARG A 273 6.55 6.74 12.83
N MET A 274 5.61 7.26 13.60
CA MET A 274 5.91 8.18 14.71
C MET A 274 6.87 7.56 15.74
N LYS A 275 6.67 6.27 16.06
CA LYS A 275 7.52 5.53 17.02
C LYS A 275 8.94 5.26 16.52
N ASN A 276 9.15 5.27 15.21
CA ASN A 276 10.46 5.02 14.61
C ASN A 276 11.22 6.32 14.33
N THR A 277 10.58 7.49 14.54
CA THR A 277 11.24 8.78 14.31
C THR A 277 12.36 8.98 15.29
N ILE A 278 13.55 9.22 14.78
CA ILE A 278 14.74 9.56 15.55
C ILE A 278 14.81 11.08 15.63
N VAL A 279 15.06 11.61 16.81
CA VAL A 279 15.28 13.05 17.00
C VAL A 279 16.78 13.31 16.95
N GLY A 280 17.23 13.98 15.89
CA GLY A 280 18.64 14.34 15.72
C GLY A 280 19.12 15.35 16.74
N ALA A 281 20.43 15.52 16.85
CA ALA A 281 21.07 16.38 17.86
C ALA A 281 20.65 17.85 17.79
N SER A 282 20.24 18.35 16.62
CA SER A 282 19.71 19.71 16.42
C SER A 282 18.16 19.78 16.53
N GLY A 283 17.49 18.69 16.97
CA GLY A 283 16.05 18.63 17.14
C GLY A 283 15.26 18.38 15.83
N GLU A 284 15.95 18.01 14.75
CA GLU A 284 15.31 17.59 13.51
C GLU A 284 14.77 16.17 13.60
N ASN A 285 13.62 15.93 12.94
CA ASN A 285 13.07 14.58 12.80
C ASN A 285 13.76 13.85 11.67
N ILE A 286 14.37 12.73 11.98
CA ILE A 286 14.99 11.78 11.03
C ILE A 286 14.03 10.60 10.89
N TYR A 287 13.74 10.24 9.64
CA TYR A 287 12.86 9.13 9.32
C TYR A 287 13.71 7.95 8.82
N PRO A 288 13.93 6.91 9.63
CA PRO A 288 14.77 5.76 9.30
C PRO A 288 14.43 5.15 7.93
N GLU A 289 13.14 5.02 7.64
CA GLU A 289 12.65 4.41 6.41
C GLU A 289 13.11 5.15 5.14
N ASP A 290 13.32 6.47 5.20
CA ASP A 290 13.84 7.24 4.07
C ASP A 290 15.33 6.94 3.84
N ILE A 291 16.12 6.75 4.89
CA ILE A 291 17.55 6.40 4.83
C ILE A 291 17.69 4.94 4.37
N GLU A 292 16.95 4.02 4.98
CA GLU A 292 16.91 2.60 4.61
C GLU A 292 16.56 2.42 3.13
N SER A 293 15.59 3.18 2.64
CA SER A 293 15.24 3.19 1.21
C SER A 293 16.42 3.57 0.31
N ILE A 294 17.30 4.47 0.75
CA ILE A 294 18.51 4.84 0.00
C ILE A 294 19.56 3.74 0.08
N ILE A 295 19.80 3.19 1.26
CA ILE A 295 20.79 2.12 1.50
C ILE A 295 20.39 0.84 0.75
N ASN A 296 19.13 0.43 0.84
CA ASN A 296 18.58 -0.75 0.16
C ASN A 296 18.59 -0.62 -1.37
N ASN A 297 18.88 0.58 -1.87
CA ASN A 297 19.13 0.81 -3.29
C ASN A 297 20.48 0.26 -3.77
N ASN A 298 21.40 -0.08 -2.88
CA ASN A 298 22.64 -0.70 -3.24
C ASN A 298 22.43 -2.19 -3.60
N GLN A 299 23.10 -2.67 -4.67
CA GLN A 299 22.90 -4.02 -5.17
C GLN A 299 23.36 -5.13 -4.20
N ILE A 300 24.33 -4.82 -3.35
CA ILE A 300 24.91 -5.75 -2.37
C ILE A 300 24.14 -5.75 -1.05
N VAL A 301 23.25 -4.76 -0.84
CA VAL A 301 22.42 -4.68 0.36
C VAL A 301 21.11 -5.41 0.10
N THR A 302 20.76 -6.37 0.95
CA THR A 302 19.51 -7.10 0.89
C THR A 302 18.43 -6.37 1.67
N GLU A 303 18.80 -5.89 2.85
CA GLU A 303 17.93 -5.18 3.79
C GLU A 303 18.81 -4.34 4.71
N SER A 304 18.32 -3.19 5.15
CA SER A 304 18.97 -2.34 6.15
C SER A 304 17.98 -1.92 7.22
N LEU A 305 18.45 -1.71 8.42
CA LEU A 305 17.75 -1.12 9.53
C LEU A 305 18.56 0.07 10.03
N VAL A 306 17.94 1.22 10.15
CA VAL A 306 18.57 2.42 10.71
C VAL A 306 18.02 2.62 12.11
N ILE A 307 18.90 2.64 13.08
CA ILE A 307 18.58 2.86 14.49
C ILE A 307 19.44 4.01 15.04
N GLU A 308 19.03 4.54 16.18
CA GLU A 308 19.85 5.46 16.95
C GLU A 308 20.52 4.67 18.07
N GLU A 309 21.83 4.82 18.20
CA GLU A 309 22.64 4.23 19.27
C GLU A 309 23.64 5.30 19.73
N ASP A 310 23.61 5.64 21.01
CA ASP A 310 24.49 6.64 21.65
C ASP A 310 24.51 8.03 20.94
N GLY A 311 23.37 8.46 20.37
CA GLY A 311 23.26 9.72 19.65
C GLY A 311 23.77 9.70 18.22
N PHE A 312 24.11 8.54 17.69
CA PHE A 312 24.53 8.33 16.32
C PHE A 312 23.51 7.48 15.54
N LEU A 313 23.43 7.71 14.24
CA LEU A 313 22.69 6.82 13.33
C LEU A 313 23.59 5.62 12.97
N VAL A 314 23.10 4.43 13.24
CA VAL A 314 23.79 3.17 12.97
C VAL A 314 22.98 2.33 11.98
#